data_ece9735fc002fa7b7125211afd2f001a
#
_entry.id   ece9735fc002fa7b7125211afd2f001a
#
_cell.length_a   1.000
_cell.length_b   1.000
_cell.length_c   1.000
_cell.angle_alpha   90.00
_cell.angle_beta   90.00
_cell.angle_gamma   90.00
#
_symmetry.space_group_name_H-M   'P 1'
#
loop_
_entity.id
_entity.type
_entity.pdbx_description
1 polymer ?
#
loop_
_entity_poly.entity_id
_entity_poly.type
_entity_poly.pdbx_seq_one_letter_code
_entity_poly.pdbx_strand_id
1 'polypeptide(L)'
;KPAVSWILKIEDAAGVRDIVSGEQTDELESPYGYAGEYDGEIYFADGRSAVIGHPVSIKNELDFALEPTLTEVALQEEMEVKEAKQTGNVTILDFGQNFAGIVEIDPSFLTNETITIRHGEILNADGSLYTANLRKAKATIVYHAGAEKKKYRPRFTYMGFRYMELSGVDYQSGMIKAYAIHTDMKRTGYFSC
;
A
#
# COMPACT_ATOMS: atom_id res chain seq x y z
N LYS A 1 8.99 -18.75 14.52
CA LYS A 1 9.36 -18.31 13.15
C LYS A 1 8.09 -18.12 12.35
N PRO A 2 8.00 -17.10 11.49
CA PRO A 2 6.84 -16.95 10.61
C PRO A 2 6.77 -18.15 9.65
N ALA A 3 5.56 -18.61 9.36
CA ALA A 3 5.30 -19.64 8.39
C ALA A 3 4.19 -19.16 7.45
N VAL A 4 4.25 -19.58 6.19
CA VAL A 4 3.27 -19.25 5.17
C VAL A 4 2.86 -20.53 4.44
N SER A 5 1.58 -20.64 4.10
CA SER A 5 1.05 -21.67 3.22
C SER A 5 0.20 -21.00 2.14
N TRP A 6 0.33 -21.48 0.91
CA TRP A 6 -0.44 -20.96 -0.21
C TRP A 6 -0.79 -22.06 -1.21
N ILE A 7 -1.88 -21.85 -1.93
CA ILE A 7 -2.33 -22.67 -3.04
C ILE A 7 -2.64 -21.74 -4.21
N LEU A 8 -2.06 -22.01 -5.37
CA LEU A 8 -2.41 -21.37 -6.63
C LEU A 8 -3.24 -22.34 -7.46
N LYS A 9 -4.51 -22.01 -7.69
CA LYS A 9 -5.38 -22.73 -8.61
C LYS A 9 -5.29 -22.11 -9.99
N ILE A 10 -5.00 -22.92 -11.00
CA ILE A 10 -4.95 -22.51 -12.40
C ILE A 10 -6.04 -23.28 -13.12
N GLU A 11 -6.96 -22.55 -13.75
CA GLU A 11 -8.00 -23.09 -14.61
C GLU A 11 -7.75 -22.62 -16.05
N ASP A 12 -7.56 -23.55 -16.96
CA ASP A 12 -7.34 -23.29 -18.38
C ASP A 12 -8.06 -24.35 -19.25
N ALA A 13 -7.85 -24.30 -20.53
CA ALA A 13 -8.47 -25.27 -21.48
C ALA A 13 -8.04 -26.74 -21.24
N ALA A 14 -6.96 -26.99 -20.52
CA ALA A 14 -6.48 -28.32 -20.15
C ALA A 14 -7.08 -28.84 -18.84
N GLY A 15 -7.79 -27.98 -18.09
CA GLY A 15 -8.44 -28.33 -16.83
C GLY A 15 -7.99 -27.48 -15.66
N VAL A 16 -8.24 -27.97 -14.43
CA VAL A 16 -7.85 -27.31 -13.17
C VAL A 16 -6.62 -27.99 -12.61
N ARG A 17 -5.63 -27.21 -12.19
CA ARG A 17 -4.44 -27.69 -11.50
C ARG A 17 -4.11 -26.80 -10.30
N ASP A 18 -3.60 -27.42 -9.25
CA ASP A 18 -3.16 -26.74 -8.05
C ASP A 18 -1.63 -26.77 -7.94
N ILE A 19 -1.03 -25.62 -7.64
CA ILE A 19 0.37 -25.50 -7.24
C ILE A 19 0.36 -25.10 -5.77
N VAL A 20 1.05 -25.85 -4.93
CA VAL A 20 1.05 -25.64 -3.48
C VAL A 20 2.45 -25.23 -3.00
N SER A 21 2.50 -24.47 -1.92
CA SER A 21 3.76 -24.17 -1.24
C SER A 21 4.42 -25.44 -0.71
N GLY A 22 5.74 -25.55 -0.81
CA GLY A 22 6.49 -26.72 -0.40
C GLY A 22 8.01 -26.54 -0.56
N GLU A 23 8.75 -27.63 -0.49
CA GLU A 23 10.23 -27.65 -0.54
C GLU A 23 10.82 -27.09 -1.85
N GLN A 24 10.03 -27.02 -2.93
CA GLN A 24 10.45 -26.45 -4.22
C GLN A 24 10.19 -24.93 -4.32
N THR A 25 9.77 -24.30 -3.23
CA THR A 25 9.54 -22.86 -3.19
C THR A 25 10.85 -22.14 -2.83
N ASP A 26 11.19 -21.09 -3.55
CA ASP A 26 12.33 -20.23 -3.23
C ASP A 26 11.92 -19.09 -2.31
N GLU A 27 12.77 -18.75 -1.37
CA GLU A 27 12.69 -17.53 -0.59
C GLU A 27 13.49 -16.42 -1.29
N LEU A 28 12.82 -15.37 -1.70
CA LEU A 28 13.44 -14.23 -2.38
C LEU A 28 13.60 -13.05 -1.42
N GLU A 29 14.64 -12.26 -1.64
CA GLU A 29 14.75 -10.97 -0.97
C GLU A 29 13.60 -10.06 -1.40
N SER A 30 12.89 -9.49 -0.43
CA SER A 30 11.73 -8.64 -0.67
C SER A 30 12.14 -7.22 -1.08
N PRO A 31 11.45 -6.56 -2.04
CA PRO A 31 11.61 -5.13 -2.28
C PRO A 31 11.08 -4.27 -1.12
N TYR A 32 10.39 -4.86 -0.16
CA TYR A 32 9.91 -4.17 1.03
C TYR A 32 10.95 -4.23 2.14
N GLY A 33 11.51 -3.07 2.52
CA GLY A 33 12.34 -2.96 3.71
C GLY A 33 11.53 -3.08 4.99
N TYR A 34 10.27 -2.66 4.93
CA TYR A 34 9.28 -2.80 5.98
C TYR A 34 7.88 -2.80 5.38
N ALA A 35 6.96 -3.54 6.00
CA ALA A 35 5.54 -3.49 5.70
C ALA A 35 4.72 -3.76 6.98
N GLY A 36 3.79 -2.88 7.28
CA GLY A 36 2.93 -2.97 8.46
C GLY A 36 1.67 -2.14 8.32
N GLU A 37 0.55 -2.69 8.77
CA GLU A 37 -0.78 -2.12 8.58
C GLU A 37 -0.89 -0.68 9.10
N TYR A 38 -0.34 -0.40 10.29
CA TYR A 38 -0.44 0.92 10.93
C TYR A 38 0.74 1.85 10.64
N ASP A 39 1.92 1.28 10.48
CA ASP A 39 3.13 2.08 10.28
C ASP A 39 3.33 2.46 8.82
N GLY A 40 2.88 1.61 7.87
CA GLY A 40 3.03 1.82 6.46
C GLY A 40 4.06 0.92 5.80
N GLU A 41 4.70 1.38 4.72
CA GLU A 41 5.65 0.60 3.94
C GLU A 41 6.92 1.38 3.63
N ILE A 42 8.04 0.66 3.55
CA ILE A 42 9.30 1.11 2.94
C ILE A 42 9.54 0.23 1.72
N TYR A 43 9.55 0.82 0.54
CA TYR A 43 9.66 0.11 -0.73
C TYR A 43 10.85 0.59 -1.57
N PHE A 44 11.58 -0.34 -2.17
CA PHE A 44 12.71 -0.11 -3.04
C PHE A 44 12.35 -0.51 -4.48
N ALA A 45 12.25 0.47 -5.39
CA ALA A 45 11.80 0.25 -6.77
C ALA A 45 12.74 -0.63 -7.60
N ASP A 46 14.05 -0.57 -7.36
CA ASP A 46 15.00 -1.43 -8.07
C ASP A 46 14.91 -2.91 -7.68
N GLY A 47 14.10 -3.21 -6.69
CA GLY A 47 13.84 -4.57 -6.24
C GLY A 47 15.06 -5.23 -5.60
N ARG A 48 14.80 -6.29 -4.88
CA ARG A 48 15.79 -7.22 -4.38
C ARG A 48 15.28 -8.60 -4.79
N SER A 49 15.93 -9.25 -5.74
CA SER A 49 15.46 -10.51 -6.31
C SER A 49 16.39 -11.69 -6.08
N ALA A 50 17.38 -11.51 -5.20
CA ALA A 50 18.28 -12.60 -4.85
C ALA A 50 17.52 -13.70 -4.11
N VAL A 51 17.75 -14.95 -4.49
CA VAL A 51 17.33 -16.11 -3.69
C VAL A 51 18.17 -16.12 -2.41
N ILE A 52 17.52 -15.95 -1.25
CA ILE A 52 18.19 -15.88 0.05
C ILE A 52 18.07 -17.18 0.85
N GLY A 53 17.21 -18.09 0.41
CA GLY A 53 17.04 -19.36 1.10
C GLY A 53 16.04 -20.29 0.42
N HIS A 54 15.97 -21.49 0.96
CA HIS A 54 14.93 -22.46 0.66
C HIS A 54 14.14 -22.74 1.93
N PRO A 55 12.80 -22.64 1.90
CA PRO A 55 11.99 -22.89 3.08
C PRO A 55 12.09 -24.35 3.51
N VAL A 56 11.99 -24.56 4.81
CA VAL A 56 11.86 -25.88 5.38
C VAL A 56 10.39 -26.18 5.56
N SER A 57 9.93 -27.32 5.02
CA SER A 57 8.55 -27.77 5.25
C SER A 57 8.34 -28.02 6.75
N ILE A 58 7.34 -27.35 7.32
CA ILE A 58 6.90 -27.56 8.71
C ILE A 58 5.56 -28.29 8.67
N LYS A 59 5.52 -29.51 9.19
CA LYS A 59 4.23 -30.13 9.50
C LYS A 59 3.65 -29.44 10.72
N ASN A 60 2.68 -28.58 10.48
CA ASN A 60 1.86 -28.00 11.52
C ASN A 60 0.45 -28.54 11.35
N GLU A 61 -0.02 -29.34 12.27
CA GLU A 61 -1.41 -29.76 12.30
C GLU A 61 -2.23 -28.56 12.81
N LEU A 62 -2.77 -27.78 11.88
CA LEU A 62 -3.72 -26.74 12.23
C LEU A 62 -5.04 -27.42 12.60
N ASP A 63 -5.51 -27.17 13.81
CA ASP A 63 -6.77 -27.72 14.32
C ASP A 63 -8.00 -26.91 13.85
N PHE A 64 -7.88 -26.22 12.73
CA PHE A 64 -8.95 -25.43 12.12
C PHE A 64 -8.82 -25.38 10.59
N ALA A 65 -9.96 -25.28 9.92
CA ALA A 65 -10.01 -25.08 8.48
C ALA A 65 -9.73 -23.63 8.14
N LEU A 66 -8.92 -23.40 7.09
CA LEU A 66 -8.75 -22.07 6.49
C LEU A 66 -9.89 -21.85 5.49
N GLU A 67 -10.63 -20.77 5.67
CA GLU A 67 -11.68 -20.35 4.73
C GLU A 67 -11.25 -19.08 4.01
N PRO A 68 -11.58 -18.93 2.72
CA PRO A 68 -11.32 -17.69 2.00
C PRO A 68 -12.18 -16.56 2.53
N THR A 69 -11.68 -15.32 2.46
CA THR A 69 -12.47 -14.13 2.73
C THR A 69 -13.60 -14.02 1.70
N LEU A 70 -14.83 -13.90 2.17
CA LEU A 70 -16.04 -13.89 1.31
C LEU A 70 -16.22 -12.57 0.53
N THR A 71 -15.58 -11.50 1.00
CA THR A 71 -15.69 -10.16 0.40
C THR A 71 -14.31 -9.56 0.22
N GLU A 72 -14.06 -9.03 -0.96
CA GLU A 72 -12.78 -8.41 -1.30
C GLU A 72 -12.86 -6.90 -1.06
N VAL A 73 -11.75 -6.32 -0.62
CA VAL A 73 -11.55 -4.87 -0.63
C VAL A 73 -11.08 -4.47 -2.03
N ALA A 74 -11.80 -3.54 -2.64
CA ALA A 74 -11.51 -3.10 -4.00
C ALA A 74 -11.21 -1.59 -4.06
N LEU A 75 -10.49 -1.20 -5.11
CA LEU A 75 -10.33 0.21 -5.48
C LEU A 75 -11.67 0.70 -6.00
N GLN A 76 -12.21 1.78 -5.41
CA GLN A 76 -13.52 2.30 -5.75
C GLN A 76 -13.42 3.58 -6.59
N GLU A 77 -12.85 4.61 -6.05
CA GLU A 77 -12.79 5.93 -6.67
C GLU A 77 -11.36 6.47 -6.69
N GLU A 78 -10.96 7.02 -7.83
CA GLU A 78 -9.71 7.75 -7.96
C GLU A 78 -9.89 9.15 -7.33
N MET A 79 -9.03 9.46 -6.38
CA MET A 79 -8.99 10.72 -5.66
C MET A 79 -7.83 11.56 -6.15
N GLU A 80 -8.16 12.71 -6.77
CA GLU A 80 -7.15 13.67 -7.21
C GLU A 80 -6.80 14.68 -6.13
N VAL A 81 -5.56 15.14 -6.13
CA VAL A 81 -5.12 16.28 -5.32
C VAL A 81 -5.87 17.54 -5.76
N LYS A 82 -6.65 18.13 -4.86
CA LYS A 82 -7.42 19.36 -5.10
C LYS A 82 -6.58 20.61 -4.85
N GLU A 83 -5.68 20.54 -3.87
CA GLU A 83 -4.78 21.64 -3.52
C GLU A 83 -3.42 21.07 -3.09
N ALA A 84 -2.36 21.72 -3.53
CA ALA A 84 -0.99 21.45 -3.09
C ALA A 84 -0.37 22.73 -2.54
N LYS A 85 0.07 22.72 -1.30
CA LYS A 85 0.62 23.88 -0.61
C LYS A 85 1.98 23.57 0.00
N GLN A 86 2.99 24.37 -0.38
CA GLN A 86 4.31 24.30 0.25
C GLN A 86 4.24 24.82 1.68
N THR A 87 4.75 24.05 2.62
CA THR A 87 4.79 24.37 4.06
C THR A 87 6.19 24.00 4.58
N GLY A 88 7.07 24.97 4.69
CA GLY A 88 8.49 24.72 4.99
C GLY A 88 9.15 23.87 3.91
N ASN A 89 9.72 22.74 4.30
CA ASN A 89 10.43 21.79 3.40
C ASN A 89 9.54 20.66 2.89
N VAL A 90 8.23 20.72 3.11
CA VAL A 90 7.28 19.69 2.71
C VAL A 90 6.13 20.29 1.91
N THR A 91 5.49 19.48 1.09
CA THR A 91 4.26 19.87 0.39
C THR A 91 3.07 19.15 1.03
N ILE A 92 2.07 19.90 1.47
CA ILE A 92 0.78 19.37 1.94
C ILE A 92 -0.14 19.24 0.72
N LEU A 93 -0.63 18.02 0.50
CA LEU A 93 -1.60 17.68 -0.54
C LEU A 93 -2.97 17.49 0.10
N ASP A 94 -3.99 18.26 -0.30
CA ASP A 94 -5.37 18.13 0.15
C ASP A 94 -6.22 17.43 -0.93
N PHE A 95 -6.88 16.33 -0.56
CA PHE A 95 -7.80 15.58 -1.43
C PHE A 95 -9.25 16.07 -1.32
N GLY A 96 -9.53 17.06 -0.46
CA GLY A 96 -10.84 17.69 -0.31
C GLY A 96 -11.81 16.96 0.61
N GLN A 97 -11.63 15.67 0.86
CA GLN A 97 -12.43 14.89 1.80
C GLN A 97 -11.60 13.83 2.51
N ASN A 98 -12.06 13.36 3.67
CA ASN A 98 -11.47 12.25 4.39
C ASN A 98 -12.00 10.92 3.85
N PHE A 99 -11.13 9.94 3.63
CA PHE A 99 -11.49 8.62 3.14
C PHE A 99 -10.48 7.56 3.60
N ALA A 100 -10.89 6.30 3.58
CA ALA A 100 -9.97 5.17 3.68
C ALA A 100 -9.41 4.86 2.29
N GLY A 101 -8.09 4.80 2.15
CA GLY A 101 -7.50 4.67 0.83
C GLY A 101 -6.03 4.32 0.82
N ILE A 102 -5.51 4.20 -0.39
CA ILE A 102 -4.10 4.00 -0.69
C ILE A 102 -3.59 5.07 -1.65
N VAL A 103 -2.30 5.40 -1.52
CA VAL A 103 -1.59 6.28 -2.45
C VAL A 103 -1.18 5.52 -3.71
N GLU A 104 -1.15 6.20 -4.86
CA GLU A 104 -0.43 5.78 -6.05
C GLU A 104 0.68 6.79 -6.34
N ILE A 105 1.90 6.31 -6.50
CA ILE A 105 3.07 7.10 -6.90
C ILE A 105 3.40 6.78 -8.35
N ASP A 106 3.49 7.81 -9.18
CA ASP A 106 4.01 7.68 -10.55
C ASP A 106 5.51 7.97 -10.57
N PRO A 107 6.37 6.95 -10.68
CA PRO A 107 7.82 7.13 -10.64
C PRO A 107 8.42 7.75 -11.91
N SER A 108 7.61 8.05 -12.93
CA SER A 108 8.09 8.77 -14.12
C SER A 108 8.55 10.19 -13.79
N PHE A 109 8.05 10.76 -12.68
CA PHE A 109 8.45 12.07 -12.15
C PHE A 109 9.72 12.02 -11.29
N LEU A 110 10.26 10.83 -11.02
CA LEU A 110 11.41 10.61 -10.13
C LEU A 110 12.61 10.06 -10.91
N THR A 111 13.81 10.36 -10.45
CA THR A 111 15.06 9.77 -10.95
C THR A 111 15.56 8.70 -9.97
N ASN A 112 16.13 9.12 -8.84
CA ASN A 112 16.63 8.24 -7.78
C ASN A 112 16.30 8.82 -6.38
N GLU A 113 15.29 9.67 -6.30
CA GLU A 113 14.90 10.31 -5.05
C GLU A 113 14.27 9.31 -4.10
N THR A 114 14.45 9.56 -2.82
CA THR A 114 13.65 8.94 -1.77
C THR A 114 12.56 9.91 -1.37
N ILE A 115 11.31 9.51 -1.55
CA ILE A 115 10.17 10.30 -1.12
C ILE A 115 9.54 9.69 0.12
N THR A 116 9.04 10.55 0.99
CA THR A 116 8.28 10.16 2.17
C THR A 116 6.91 10.81 2.10
N ILE A 117 5.87 10.00 2.27
CA ILE A 117 4.47 10.44 2.32
C ILE A 117 3.91 10.06 3.68
N ARG A 118 3.51 11.06 4.48
CA ARG A 118 2.80 10.88 5.74
C ARG A 118 1.33 11.19 5.53
N HIS A 119 0.46 10.43 6.15
CA HIS A 119 -0.98 10.58 6.02
C HIS A 119 -1.60 11.17 7.28
N GLY A 120 -2.63 11.99 7.11
CA GLY A 120 -3.38 12.56 8.21
C GLY A 120 -4.76 13.06 7.80
N GLU A 121 -5.64 13.19 8.78
CA GLU A 121 -7.05 13.52 8.57
C GLU A 121 -7.31 15.03 8.70
N ILE A 122 -6.50 15.73 9.49
CA ILE A 122 -6.63 17.17 9.76
C ILE A 122 -5.27 17.84 9.79
N LEU A 123 -5.27 19.16 9.72
CA LEU A 123 -4.08 20.00 9.84
C LEU A 123 -4.09 20.76 11.18
N ASN A 124 -2.91 21.10 11.65
CA ASN A 124 -2.70 22.08 12.72
C ASN A 124 -3.03 23.50 12.22
N ALA A 125 -3.14 24.45 13.14
CA ALA A 125 -3.42 25.86 12.83
C ALA A 125 -2.32 26.51 11.94
N ASP A 126 -1.09 25.99 11.97
CA ASP A 126 0.02 26.44 11.14
C ASP A 126 0.05 25.79 9.76
N GLY A 127 -0.90 24.88 9.46
CA GLY A 127 -1.00 24.14 8.20
C GLY A 127 -0.12 22.89 8.13
N SER A 128 0.58 22.53 9.18
CA SER A 128 1.30 21.25 9.26
C SER A 128 0.35 20.08 9.50
N LEU A 129 0.79 18.86 9.16
CA LEU A 129 -0.01 17.65 9.35
C LEU A 129 -0.20 17.35 10.86
N TYR A 130 -1.45 17.18 11.32
CA TYR A 130 -1.74 16.74 12.67
C TYR A 130 -1.70 15.22 12.76
N THR A 131 -0.83 14.69 13.62
CA THR A 131 -0.59 13.24 13.76
C THR A 131 -0.76 12.70 15.18
N ALA A 132 -1.10 13.56 16.17
CA ALA A 132 -1.25 13.12 17.55
C ALA A 132 -2.39 12.11 17.75
N ASN A 133 -3.42 12.13 16.89
CA ASN A 133 -4.52 11.16 16.86
C ASN A 133 -4.07 9.76 16.43
N LEU A 134 -2.97 9.63 15.70
CA LEU A 134 -2.44 8.36 15.23
C LEU A 134 -1.79 7.53 16.36
N ARG A 135 -1.55 8.12 17.52
CA ARG A 135 -0.91 7.49 18.69
C ARG A 135 0.50 6.97 18.35
N LYS A 136 0.65 5.64 18.15
CA LYS A 136 1.93 5.00 17.81
C LYS A 136 2.05 4.67 16.32
N ALA A 137 0.96 4.73 15.57
CA ALA A 137 0.97 4.48 14.13
C ALA A 137 1.75 5.59 13.41
N LYS A 138 2.57 5.23 12.43
CA LYS A 138 3.36 6.19 11.64
C LYS A 138 2.62 6.68 10.41
N ALA A 139 1.72 5.86 9.87
CA ALA A 139 0.93 6.13 8.67
C ALA A 139 1.79 6.70 7.50
N THR A 140 2.94 6.07 7.26
CA THR A 140 4.01 6.62 6.42
C THR A 140 4.41 5.65 5.33
N ILE A 141 4.49 6.13 4.10
CA ILE A 141 5.09 5.44 2.97
C ILE A 141 6.45 6.06 2.67
N VAL A 142 7.48 5.23 2.61
CA VAL A 142 8.82 5.61 2.11
C VAL A 142 9.06 4.85 0.81
N TYR A 143 9.21 5.59 -0.28
CA TYR A 143 9.45 5.04 -1.60
C TYR A 143 10.84 5.45 -2.08
N HIS A 144 11.71 4.48 -2.30
CA HIS A 144 13.02 4.67 -2.89
C HIS A 144 12.88 4.44 -4.40
N ALA A 145 12.96 5.53 -5.16
CA ALA A 145 12.90 5.48 -6.62
C ALA A 145 14.17 4.80 -7.19
N GLY A 146 13.97 4.18 -8.35
CA GLY A 146 15.03 3.48 -9.05
C GLY A 146 14.81 3.49 -10.57
N ALA A 147 15.44 2.57 -11.27
CA ALA A 147 15.34 2.44 -12.72
C ALA A 147 13.93 1.97 -13.15
N GLU A 148 13.26 1.15 -12.34
CA GLU A 148 11.91 0.71 -12.63
C GLU A 148 10.90 1.87 -12.52
N LYS A 149 10.10 2.07 -13.59
CA LYS A 149 9.10 3.15 -13.68
C LYS A 149 7.66 2.63 -13.59
N LYS A 150 7.46 1.48 -12.97
CA LYS A 150 6.12 0.96 -12.71
C LYS A 150 5.46 1.72 -11.56
N LYS A 151 4.23 2.17 -11.77
CA LYS A 151 3.46 2.83 -10.73
C LYS A 151 3.38 1.98 -9.47
N TYR A 152 3.63 2.60 -8.33
CA TYR A 152 3.63 1.95 -7.03
C TYR A 152 2.35 2.25 -6.27
N ARG A 153 1.80 1.22 -5.67
CA ARG A 153 0.71 1.27 -4.68
C ARG A 153 1.08 0.38 -3.50
N PRO A 154 0.85 0.81 -2.26
CA PRO A 154 1.01 -0.05 -1.08
C PRO A 154 0.19 -1.34 -1.20
N ARG A 155 0.73 -2.44 -0.70
CA ARG A 155 0.05 -3.75 -0.74
C ARG A 155 -0.36 -4.27 0.62
N PHE A 156 0.32 -3.85 1.67
CA PHE A 156 0.18 -4.40 3.02
C PHE A 156 -0.30 -3.35 4.03
N THR A 157 -0.73 -2.20 3.54
CA THR A 157 -1.26 -1.11 4.37
C THR A 157 -2.29 -0.29 3.61
N TYR A 158 -3.15 0.38 4.34
CA TYR A 158 -4.04 1.44 3.89
C TYR A 158 -4.19 2.47 5.00
N MET A 159 -4.64 3.66 4.67
CA MET A 159 -4.71 4.76 5.63
C MET A 159 -6.06 5.46 5.56
N GLY A 160 -6.51 6.02 6.70
CA GLY A 160 -7.55 7.04 6.74
C GLY A 160 -6.90 8.41 6.62
N PHE A 161 -7.25 9.21 5.62
CA PHE A 161 -6.64 10.52 5.41
C PHE A 161 -7.49 11.44 4.53
N ARG A 162 -7.29 12.72 4.71
CA ARG A 162 -7.62 13.79 3.77
C ARG A 162 -6.36 14.44 3.22
N TYR A 163 -5.31 14.50 4.05
CA TYR A 163 -4.07 15.20 3.73
C TYR A 163 -2.91 14.23 3.63
N MET A 164 -2.00 14.51 2.71
CA MET A 164 -0.68 13.89 2.67
C MET A 164 0.39 14.96 2.82
N GLU A 165 1.41 14.67 3.61
CA GLU A 165 2.65 15.46 3.68
C GLU A 165 3.69 14.75 2.83
N LEU A 166 4.09 15.38 1.72
CA LEU A 166 5.12 14.90 0.81
C LEU A 166 6.45 15.58 1.10
N SER A 167 7.50 14.80 1.21
CA SER A 167 8.88 15.27 1.35
C SER A 167 9.87 14.46 0.50
N GLY A 168 11.05 15.04 0.26
CA GLY A 168 12.12 14.42 -0.53
C GLY A 168 12.10 14.79 -2.01
N VAL A 169 11.06 15.48 -2.47
CA VAL A 169 10.93 15.96 -3.86
C VAL A 169 9.93 17.12 -3.91
N ASP A 170 10.04 17.95 -4.95
CA ASP A 170 9.04 18.96 -5.25
C ASP A 170 7.83 18.29 -5.95
N TYR A 171 6.63 18.59 -5.47
CA TYR A 171 5.41 18.04 -6.03
C TYR A 171 5.17 18.54 -7.46
N GLN A 172 4.78 17.62 -8.33
CA GLN A 172 4.32 17.91 -9.68
C GLN A 172 2.92 17.29 -9.88
N SER A 173 2.04 18.00 -10.56
CA SER A 173 0.67 17.52 -10.83
C SER A 173 0.70 16.19 -11.57
N GLY A 174 -0.07 15.22 -11.08
CA GLY A 174 -0.12 13.85 -11.62
C GLY A 174 0.89 12.87 -11.01
N MET A 175 1.87 13.35 -10.24
CA MET A 175 2.86 12.51 -9.56
C MET A 175 2.23 11.62 -8.48
N ILE A 176 1.27 12.14 -7.75
CA ILE A 176 0.58 11.48 -6.65
C ILE A 176 -0.91 11.47 -6.91
N LYS A 177 -1.50 10.31 -6.80
CA LYS A 177 -2.94 10.08 -6.75
C LYS A 177 -3.28 9.24 -5.54
N ALA A 178 -4.55 9.14 -5.22
CA ALA A 178 -5.02 8.18 -4.22
C ALA A 178 -6.25 7.43 -4.75
N TYR A 179 -6.54 6.31 -4.13
CA TYR A 179 -7.74 5.53 -4.40
C TYR A 179 -8.48 5.29 -3.10
N ALA A 180 -9.74 5.67 -3.06
CA ALA A 180 -10.63 5.24 -1.99
C ALA A 180 -10.83 3.73 -2.10
N ILE A 181 -10.80 3.05 -0.96
CA ILE A 181 -10.99 1.60 -0.89
C ILE A 181 -12.09 1.26 0.11
N HIS A 182 -12.88 0.27 -0.22
CA HIS A 182 -13.80 -0.38 0.72
C HIS A 182 -14.16 -1.77 0.20
N THR A 183 -14.80 -2.55 1.05
CA THR A 183 -15.32 -3.86 0.66
C THR A 183 -16.25 -3.72 -0.55
N ASP A 184 -16.05 -4.55 -1.57
CA ASP A 184 -16.90 -4.56 -2.76
C ASP A 184 -18.26 -5.20 -2.42
N MET A 185 -19.24 -4.34 -2.19
CA MET A 185 -20.61 -4.74 -1.81
C MET A 185 -21.62 -4.17 -2.78
N LYS A 186 -22.59 -4.99 -3.16
CA LYS A 186 -23.72 -4.52 -3.97
C LYS A 186 -24.53 -3.48 -3.18
N ARG A 187 -24.70 -2.30 -3.76
CA ARG A 187 -25.56 -1.27 -3.21
C ARG A 187 -27.02 -1.71 -3.24
N THR A 188 -27.68 -1.81 -2.09
CA THR A 188 -29.07 -2.28 -1.95
C THR A 188 -30.03 -1.18 -1.54
N GLY A 189 -29.54 0.02 -1.21
CA GLY A 189 -30.36 1.14 -0.78
C GLY A 189 -29.75 2.49 -1.14
N TYR A 190 -30.57 3.50 -1.14
CA TYR A 190 -30.20 4.88 -1.36
C TYR A 190 -30.90 5.77 -0.32
N PHE A 191 -30.16 6.69 0.27
CA PHE A 191 -30.67 7.70 1.18
C PHE A 191 -30.08 9.05 0.82
N SER A 192 -30.93 10.08 0.80
CA SER A 192 -30.53 11.48 0.61
C SER A 192 -31.25 12.35 1.64
N CYS A 193 -30.52 13.25 2.30
CA CYS A 193 -31.06 14.23 3.25
C CYS A 193 -30.57 15.63 2.92
#